data_1e9989d009ea20e83f8f5ea5e5062561
#
_entry.id   1e9989d009ea20e83f8f5ea5e5062561
#
_cell.length_a   1.000
_cell.length_b   1.000
_cell.length_c   1.000
_cell.angle_alpha   90.00
_cell.angle_beta   90.00
_cell.angle_gamma   90.00
#
_symmetry.space_group_name_H-M   'P 1'
#
loop_
_entity.id
_entity.type
_entity.pdbx_description
1 polymer ?
#
loop_
_entity_poly.entity_id
_entity_poly.type
_entity_poly.pdbx_seq_one_letter_code
_entity_poly.pdbx_strand_id
1 'polypeptide(L)'
;GTRAHNRWRVHQTVSVVCPKEANAEALKILNAGVDSLGFCIASEAFTAADLDTLLGEICIPAVQLTFCGQKTADVAELVLAKIEKEGIAKEDVRIAFCIDPLVKGLSTKGDFCSPNGEKCFARIAELIRKTKEYKHIRVVTVSGQIFGNSGSTIVEELAFVLSAGHDYLVRLMDAGLTIEEAARKLRFSFSVSSNYFMEIAKFRAARMLWANIVKGYNPEKNCACKMQIHAETSKWNQTVYDPYVNMLRGTTEAMSAALGGVYSLEVTPFDASFENPTEFSKRIARNVELLLKHESHFDQVVDPAGGSYYIENLTQSIAAEAWKLFLEIEEKGGYTEAYKAGFIAERIKASAAAKDKNIATRRQILLGANQYPNFTEVAGKEITAESVTRKQAEGNVLVPYRGAMAFEEMRLHVDRSGKEPKAFMLTCGNLGMARARSQFSCNFFACAGIKVIDN
;
A
#
# COMPACT_ATOMS: atom_id res chain seq x y z
N GLY A 1 -20.95 15.20 2.61
CA GLY A 1 -19.54 15.57 2.77
C GLY A 1 -19.33 16.32 4.06
N THR A 2 -18.35 15.93 4.82
CA THR A 2 -18.06 16.53 6.13
C THR A 2 -16.70 17.22 6.18
N ARG A 3 -16.01 17.32 5.04
CA ARG A 3 -14.74 18.03 4.89
C ARG A 3 -14.95 19.28 4.07
N ALA A 4 -14.37 20.40 4.51
CA ALA A 4 -14.34 21.65 3.73
C ALA A 4 -13.29 21.60 2.61
N HIS A 5 -12.25 20.80 2.78
CA HIS A 5 -11.13 20.65 1.85
C HIS A 5 -10.71 19.18 1.74
N ASN A 6 -10.10 18.82 0.61
CA ASN A 6 -9.58 17.49 0.35
C ASN A 6 -8.11 17.34 0.80
N ARG A 7 -7.73 17.97 1.91
CA ARG A 7 -6.34 17.94 2.40
C ARG A 7 -6.00 16.55 2.92
N TRP A 8 -5.07 15.88 2.24
CA TRP A 8 -4.41 14.67 2.75
C TRP A 8 -3.12 15.04 3.48
N ARG A 9 -2.61 14.09 4.28
CA ARG A 9 -1.32 14.19 4.93
C ARG A 9 -0.25 13.60 4.01
N VAL A 10 0.81 14.39 3.75
CA VAL A 10 2.00 13.93 3.04
C VAL A 10 2.79 13.03 3.98
N HIS A 11 2.83 11.73 3.67
CA HIS A 11 3.42 10.73 4.55
C HIS A 11 4.77 10.24 4.03
N GLN A 12 5.72 10.08 4.94
CA GLN A 12 6.98 9.40 4.64
C GLN A 12 7.40 8.53 5.80
N THR A 13 7.76 7.28 5.50
CA THR A 13 8.21 6.30 6.50
C THR A 13 9.72 6.31 6.62
N VAL A 14 10.21 6.31 7.87
CA VAL A 14 11.61 6.20 8.26
C VAL A 14 11.83 4.84 8.92
N SER A 15 12.86 4.11 8.49
CA SER A 15 13.29 2.88 9.13
C SER A 15 14.12 3.19 10.39
N VAL A 16 13.71 2.64 11.53
CA VAL A 16 14.36 2.89 12.82
C VAL A 16 15.26 1.71 13.18
N VAL A 17 16.50 1.77 12.73
CA VAL A 17 17.58 0.88 13.16
C VAL A 17 18.34 1.53 14.32
N CYS A 18 18.69 2.80 14.17
CA CYS A 18 19.28 3.66 15.20
C CYS A 18 18.35 4.85 15.48
N PRO A 19 17.83 5.03 16.70
CA PRO A 19 16.90 6.12 17.03
C PRO A 19 17.44 7.52 16.71
N LYS A 20 18.72 7.77 16.94
CA LYS A 20 19.36 9.07 16.69
C LYS A 20 19.43 9.40 15.19
N GLU A 21 19.79 8.43 14.36
CA GLU A 21 19.86 8.62 12.91
C GLU A 21 18.46 8.79 12.32
N ALA A 22 17.51 7.98 12.78
CA ALA A 22 16.11 8.08 12.37
C ALA A 22 15.48 9.43 12.77
N ASN A 23 15.81 9.97 13.94
CA ASN A 23 15.40 11.31 14.36
C ASN A 23 15.98 12.40 13.43
N ALA A 24 17.28 12.34 13.12
CA ALA A 24 17.92 13.31 12.22
C ALA A 24 17.28 13.26 10.80
N GLU A 25 16.97 12.07 10.28
CA GLU A 25 16.24 11.92 9.02
C GLU A 25 14.82 12.49 9.13
N ALA A 26 14.11 12.19 10.23
CA ALA A 26 12.74 12.68 10.45
C ALA A 26 12.67 14.21 10.49
N LEU A 27 13.58 14.88 11.23
CA LEU A 27 13.64 16.34 11.29
C LEU A 27 13.93 16.96 9.91
N LYS A 28 14.81 16.35 9.11
CA LYS A 28 15.09 16.77 7.74
C LYS A 28 13.85 16.66 6.84
N ILE A 29 13.11 15.56 6.97
CA ILE A 29 11.88 15.29 6.21
C ILE A 29 10.78 16.29 6.57
N LEU A 30 10.58 16.57 7.86
CA LEU A 30 9.62 17.57 8.33
C LEU A 30 9.93 18.96 7.77
N ASN A 31 11.19 19.37 7.81
CA ASN A 31 11.61 20.65 7.22
C ASN A 31 11.44 20.70 5.70
N ALA A 32 11.28 19.54 5.05
CA ALA A 32 11.03 19.42 3.62
C ALA A 32 9.54 19.29 3.26
N GLY A 33 8.61 19.59 4.18
CA GLY A 33 7.19 19.71 3.92
C GLY A 33 6.32 18.48 4.21
N VAL A 34 6.88 17.42 4.77
CA VAL A 34 6.11 16.26 5.27
C VAL A 34 5.34 16.68 6.53
N ASP A 35 4.09 16.29 6.64
CA ASP A 35 3.22 16.56 7.80
C ASP A 35 2.70 15.26 8.47
N SER A 36 3.23 14.11 8.02
CA SER A 36 2.96 12.78 8.59
C SER A 36 4.21 11.89 8.53
N LEU A 37 4.71 11.49 9.69
CA LEU A 37 5.89 10.62 9.80
C LEU A 37 5.50 9.19 10.15
N GLY A 38 6.05 8.22 9.43
CA GLY A 38 6.04 6.81 9.80
C GLY A 38 7.37 6.40 10.43
N PHE A 39 7.34 5.65 11.52
CA PHE A 39 8.51 5.02 12.12
C PHE A 39 8.36 3.50 12.09
N CYS A 40 9.17 2.84 11.27
CA CYS A 40 9.22 1.39 11.21
C CYS A 40 10.32 0.87 12.12
N ILE A 41 9.93 0.41 13.32
CA ILE A 41 10.86 0.01 14.39
C ILE A 41 11.20 -1.47 14.20
N ALA A 42 12.47 -1.73 13.88
CA ALA A 42 12.98 -3.08 13.67
C ALA A 42 13.43 -3.76 14.98
N SER A 43 13.81 -2.97 16.00
CA SER A 43 14.33 -3.47 17.28
C SER A 43 13.26 -4.15 18.12
N GLU A 44 13.57 -5.33 18.64
CA GLU A 44 12.74 -6.02 19.62
C GLU A 44 12.88 -5.45 21.05
N ALA A 45 13.94 -4.71 21.32
CA ALA A 45 14.27 -4.15 22.63
C ALA A 45 14.19 -2.62 22.65
N PHE A 46 13.17 -2.05 22.01
CA PHE A 46 12.96 -0.59 21.95
C PHE A 46 12.48 -0.06 23.31
N THR A 47 13.16 0.96 23.84
CA THR A 47 12.95 1.48 25.19
C THR A 47 12.36 2.89 25.19
N ALA A 48 11.96 3.39 26.40
CA ALA A 48 11.51 4.77 26.56
C ALA A 48 12.63 5.79 26.23
N ALA A 49 13.89 5.48 26.52
CA ALA A 49 15.02 6.34 26.17
C ALA A 49 15.25 6.40 24.65
N ASP A 50 15.02 5.28 23.94
CA ASP A 50 15.07 5.24 22.49
C ASP A 50 13.94 6.08 21.88
N LEU A 51 12.74 6.03 22.47
CA LEU A 51 11.60 6.85 22.05
C LEU A 51 11.86 8.34 22.31
N ASP A 52 12.45 8.70 23.46
CA ASP A 52 12.82 10.09 23.77
C ASP A 52 13.86 10.62 22.76
N THR A 53 14.82 9.79 22.38
CA THR A 53 15.81 10.11 21.35
C THR A 53 15.16 10.23 19.96
N LEU A 54 14.29 9.29 19.59
CA LEU A 54 13.60 9.25 18.29
C LEU A 54 12.69 10.46 18.07
N LEU A 55 11.99 10.90 19.12
CA LEU A 55 11.03 12.02 19.05
C LEU A 55 11.64 13.36 19.51
N GLY A 56 12.95 13.41 19.78
CA GLY A 56 13.64 14.65 20.15
C GLY A 56 13.38 15.77 19.14
N GLU A 57 13.03 16.96 19.60
CA GLU A 57 12.72 18.16 18.79
C GLU A 57 11.52 18.03 17.83
N ILE A 58 10.83 16.89 17.80
CA ILE A 58 9.61 16.73 16.99
C ILE A 58 8.41 17.26 17.77
N CYS A 59 7.75 18.28 17.22
CA CYS A 59 6.54 18.83 17.78
C CYS A 59 5.34 17.89 17.55
N ILE A 60 5.07 16.99 18.52
CA ILE A 60 4.01 15.97 18.42
C ILE A 60 2.64 16.56 18.03
N PRO A 61 2.19 17.71 18.58
CA PRO A 61 0.92 18.34 18.18
C PRO A 61 0.83 18.76 16.72
N ALA A 62 1.96 19.09 16.09
CA ALA A 62 2.00 19.61 14.72
C ALA A 62 2.01 18.49 13.64
N VAL A 63 2.43 17.27 14.01
CA VAL A 63 2.71 16.19 13.08
C VAL A 63 1.83 14.98 13.36
N GLN A 64 1.39 14.29 12.31
CA GLN A 64 0.83 12.96 12.49
C GLN A 64 1.97 11.95 12.59
N LEU A 65 1.93 11.09 13.61
CA LEU A 65 2.88 10.02 13.80
C LEU A 65 2.24 8.66 13.47
N THR A 66 3.00 7.77 12.85
CA THR A 66 2.62 6.38 12.62
C THR A 66 3.74 5.49 13.13
N PHE A 67 3.42 4.49 13.94
CA PHE A 67 4.38 3.52 14.43
C PHE A 67 4.07 2.14 13.88
N CYS A 68 5.07 1.47 13.30
CA CYS A 68 4.98 0.12 12.77
C CYS A 68 6.20 -0.71 13.21
N GLY A 69 6.06 -2.03 13.13
CA GLY A 69 7.08 -2.99 13.58
C GLY A 69 6.45 -4.18 14.31
N GLN A 70 7.28 -5.12 14.74
CA GLN A 70 6.79 -6.34 15.38
C GLN A 70 6.16 -6.09 16.76
N LYS A 71 6.73 -5.17 17.54
CA LYS A 71 6.29 -4.85 18.92
C LYS A 71 5.53 -3.51 18.99
N THR A 72 4.75 -3.18 17.97
CA THR A 72 4.02 -1.91 17.92
C THR A 72 3.11 -1.69 19.13
N ALA A 73 2.57 -2.75 19.75
CA ALA A 73 1.75 -2.62 20.94
C ALA A 73 2.56 -2.18 22.18
N ASP A 74 3.84 -2.63 22.32
CA ASP A 74 4.72 -2.16 23.37
C ASP A 74 5.11 -0.70 23.13
N VAL A 75 5.42 -0.35 21.89
CA VAL A 75 5.71 1.04 21.49
C VAL A 75 4.52 1.95 21.77
N ALA A 76 3.28 1.49 21.57
CA ALA A 76 2.08 2.27 21.88
C ALA A 76 1.99 2.66 23.36
N GLU A 77 2.32 1.74 24.27
CA GLU A 77 2.37 2.05 25.72
C GLU A 77 3.43 3.10 26.05
N LEU A 78 4.63 2.98 25.47
CA LEU A 78 5.69 3.97 25.65
C LEU A 78 5.28 5.35 25.14
N VAL A 79 4.66 5.41 23.98
CA VAL A 79 4.19 6.66 23.35
C VAL A 79 3.12 7.33 24.22
N LEU A 80 2.14 6.56 24.72
CA LEU A 80 1.08 7.08 25.58
C LEU A 80 1.67 7.62 26.89
N ALA A 81 2.58 6.90 27.51
CA ALA A 81 3.27 7.36 28.74
C ALA A 81 4.05 8.67 28.50
N LYS A 82 4.71 8.81 27.35
CA LYS A 82 5.42 10.06 26.97
C LYS A 82 4.45 11.22 26.81
N ILE A 83 3.34 11.03 26.09
CA ILE A 83 2.32 12.07 25.87
C ILE A 83 1.73 12.55 27.20
N GLU A 84 1.44 11.63 28.13
CA GLU A 84 0.93 11.97 29.45
C GLU A 84 1.97 12.70 30.29
N LYS A 85 3.22 12.25 30.27
CA LYS A 85 4.34 12.89 30.97
C LYS A 85 4.60 14.32 30.49
N GLU A 86 4.46 14.56 29.18
CA GLU A 86 4.66 15.89 28.57
C GLU A 86 3.41 16.78 28.65
N GLY A 87 2.28 16.27 29.12
CA GLY A 87 1.03 17.01 29.27
C GLY A 87 0.45 17.50 27.94
N ILE A 88 0.66 16.76 26.85
CA ILE A 88 0.15 17.15 25.51
C ILE A 88 -1.37 17.01 25.48
N ALA A 89 -2.05 18.07 25.00
CA ALA A 89 -3.52 18.09 24.90
C ALA A 89 -4.03 16.97 23.99
N LYS A 90 -5.03 16.21 24.47
CA LYS A 90 -5.55 15.00 23.79
C LYS A 90 -6.12 15.25 22.39
N GLU A 91 -6.65 16.45 22.15
CA GLU A 91 -7.17 16.90 20.87
C GLU A 91 -6.09 17.16 19.81
N ASP A 92 -4.86 17.41 20.24
CA ASP A 92 -3.73 17.71 19.35
C ASP A 92 -2.91 16.48 18.99
N VAL A 93 -3.13 15.37 19.67
CA VAL A 93 -2.42 14.12 19.42
C VAL A 93 -3.02 13.39 18.22
N ARG A 94 -2.22 13.21 17.15
CA ARG A 94 -2.57 12.48 15.93
C ARG A 94 -1.62 11.34 15.71
N ILE A 95 -2.03 10.12 16.10
CA ILE A 95 -1.16 8.93 16.04
C ILE A 95 -1.92 7.75 15.44
N ALA A 96 -1.21 6.95 14.65
CA ALA A 96 -1.67 5.65 14.20
C ALA A 96 -0.66 4.57 14.58
N PHE A 97 -1.15 3.48 15.13
CA PHE A 97 -0.37 2.28 15.38
C PHE A 97 -0.73 1.23 14.32
N CYS A 98 0.31 0.61 13.73
CA CYS A 98 0.12 -0.46 12.75
C CYS A 98 0.00 -1.82 13.47
N ILE A 99 -0.88 -1.91 14.45
CA ILE A 99 -1.19 -3.18 15.12
C ILE A 99 -2.18 -3.91 14.23
N ASP A 100 -1.78 -5.05 13.65
CA ASP A 100 -2.59 -5.81 12.72
C ASP A 100 -2.30 -7.31 12.80
N PRO A 101 -2.79 -8.00 13.83
CA PRO A 101 -2.65 -9.44 13.94
C PRO A 101 -3.45 -10.21 12.88
N LEU A 102 -4.53 -9.64 12.33
CA LEU A 102 -5.35 -10.32 11.34
C LEU A 102 -4.71 -10.37 9.95
N VAL A 103 -4.23 -9.29 9.41
CA VAL A 103 -3.68 -9.25 8.04
C VAL A 103 -2.17 -9.39 8.02
N LYS A 104 -1.43 -8.64 8.85
CA LYS A 104 0.04 -8.79 8.94
C LYS A 104 0.48 -10.15 9.46
N GLY A 105 -0.26 -10.76 10.37
CA GLY A 105 0.00 -12.12 10.82
C GLY A 105 0.05 -13.13 9.68
N LEU A 106 -0.65 -12.87 8.59
CA LEU A 106 -0.67 -13.69 7.39
C LEU A 106 0.62 -13.61 6.56
N SER A 107 1.30 -12.46 6.59
CA SER A 107 2.52 -12.25 5.79
C SER A 107 3.78 -12.79 6.46
N THR A 108 3.74 -13.02 7.78
CA THR A 108 4.88 -13.47 8.57
C THR A 108 4.71 -14.89 9.07
N LYS A 109 4.82 -15.90 8.20
CA LYS A 109 4.85 -17.34 8.54
C LYS A 109 3.66 -17.90 9.32
N GLY A 110 2.45 -17.40 9.09
CA GLY A 110 1.24 -18.21 9.30
C GLY A 110 0.78 -18.53 10.72
N ASP A 111 1.46 -18.12 11.77
CA ASP A 111 0.95 -18.25 13.14
C ASP A 111 0.08 -17.04 13.50
N PHE A 112 -0.96 -16.92 12.70
CA PHE A 112 -2.08 -16.08 12.96
C PHE A 112 -2.81 -16.60 14.18
N CYS A 113 -2.77 -15.90 15.26
CA CYS A 113 -3.39 -16.39 16.50
C CYS A 113 -2.88 -17.75 16.96
N SER A 114 -1.59 -17.98 17.00
CA SER A 114 -0.90 -18.86 17.94
C SER A 114 -1.59 -18.73 19.32
N PRO A 115 -1.45 -19.62 20.30
CA PRO A 115 -2.19 -19.62 21.59
C PRO A 115 -2.34 -18.27 22.31
N ASN A 116 -1.76 -17.22 21.77
CA ASN A 116 -1.84 -15.82 22.23
C ASN A 116 -2.94 -14.96 21.55
N GLY A 117 -3.74 -15.47 20.61
CA GLY A 117 -4.70 -14.68 19.85
C GLY A 117 -5.72 -13.92 20.69
N GLU A 118 -6.34 -14.58 21.65
CA GLU A 118 -7.26 -13.94 22.60
C GLU A 118 -6.56 -12.88 23.45
N LYS A 119 -5.33 -13.16 23.91
CA LYS A 119 -4.51 -12.20 24.66
C LYS A 119 -4.14 -10.97 23.83
N CYS A 120 -3.92 -11.15 22.53
CA CYS A 120 -3.63 -10.05 21.63
C CYS A 120 -4.85 -9.12 21.50
N PHE A 121 -6.06 -9.65 21.31
CA PHE A 121 -7.27 -8.84 21.23
C PHE A 121 -7.63 -8.17 22.55
N ALA A 122 -7.44 -8.84 23.67
CA ALA A 122 -7.61 -8.24 25.00
C ALA A 122 -6.67 -7.03 25.19
N ARG A 123 -5.41 -7.14 24.75
CA ARG A 123 -4.45 -6.05 24.80
C ARG A 123 -4.82 -4.89 23.88
N ILE A 124 -5.29 -5.19 22.66
CA ILE A 124 -5.79 -4.15 21.73
C ILE A 124 -6.98 -3.42 22.35
N ALA A 125 -7.93 -4.15 22.95
CA ALA A 125 -9.07 -3.57 23.62
C ALA A 125 -8.67 -2.68 24.80
N GLU A 126 -7.65 -3.07 25.57
CA GLU A 126 -7.09 -2.24 26.65
C GLU A 126 -6.49 -0.94 26.11
N LEU A 127 -5.67 -1.00 25.03
CA LEU A 127 -5.12 0.17 24.37
C LEU A 127 -6.23 1.09 23.84
N ILE A 128 -7.32 0.53 23.30
CA ILE A 128 -8.49 1.29 22.86
C ILE A 128 -9.13 2.02 24.03
N ARG A 129 -9.31 1.36 25.20
CA ARG A 129 -9.85 2.00 26.40
C ARG A 129 -8.96 3.13 26.90
N LYS A 130 -7.64 2.92 26.97
CA LYS A 130 -6.65 3.96 27.33
C LYS A 130 -6.70 5.17 26.40
N THR A 131 -6.96 4.93 25.13
CA THR A 131 -6.99 6.00 24.11
C THR A 131 -8.39 6.55 23.83
N LYS A 132 -9.41 6.18 24.59
CA LYS A 132 -10.82 6.55 24.35
C LYS A 132 -11.02 8.05 24.14
N GLU A 133 -10.40 8.87 24.95
CA GLU A 133 -10.52 10.35 24.90
C GLU A 133 -9.72 10.99 23.76
N TYR A 134 -8.76 10.29 23.18
CA TYR A 134 -7.95 10.79 22.06
C TYR A 134 -8.71 10.60 20.72
N LYS A 135 -9.25 11.66 20.18
CA LYS A 135 -10.08 11.64 18.97
C LYS A 135 -9.32 11.16 17.72
N HIS A 136 -8.01 11.42 17.65
CA HIS A 136 -7.20 11.21 16.47
C HIS A 136 -6.17 10.08 16.62
N ILE A 137 -6.22 9.30 17.69
CA ILE A 137 -5.44 8.06 17.79
C ILE A 137 -6.20 6.92 17.09
N ARG A 138 -5.47 6.15 16.28
CA ARG A 138 -5.88 4.88 15.68
C ARG A 138 -4.99 3.77 16.22
N VAL A 139 -5.60 2.73 16.78
CA VAL A 139 -4.89 1.63 17.43
C VAL A 139 -4.60 0.51 16.45
N VAL A 140 -5.56 0.20 15.59
CA VAL A 140 -5.45 -0.85 14.59
C VAL A 140 -5.34 -0.25 13.19
N THR A 141 -4.45 -0.81 12.37
CA THR A 141 -4.37 -0.50 10.94
C THR A 141 -4.55 -1.79 10.15
N VAL A 142 -5.69 -1.94 9.45
CA VAL A 142 -5.94 -3.06 8.55
C VAL A 142 -5.08 -2.90 7.30
N SER A 143 -4.11 -3.79 7.09
CA SER A 143 -3.02 -3.65 6.10
C SER A 143 -3.41 -4.20 4.73
N GLY A 144 -4.36 -3.56 4.05
CA GLY A 144 -4.88 -4.01 2.75
C GLY A 144 -3.86 -4.01 1.62
N GLN A 145 -2.83 -3.16 1.68
CA GLN A 145 -1.80 -3.08 0.64
C GLN A 145 -1.09 -4.43 0.38
N ILE A 146 -1.09 -5.35 1.34
CA ILE A 146 -0.51 -6.68 1.11
C ILE A 146 -1.28 -7.47 0.04
N PHE A 147 -2.59 -7.34 0.01
CA PHE A 147 -3.42 -8.04 -0.98
C PHE A 147 -3.11 -7.54 -2.39
N GLY A 148 -3.15 -6.22 -2.61
CA GLY A 148 -2.83 -5.62 -3.89
C GLY A 148 -1.42 -5.95 -4.38
N ASN A 149 -0.42 -5.87 -3.50
CA ASN A 149 0.96 -6.20 -3.82
C ASN A 149 1.21 -7.71 -4.00
N SER A 150 0.29 -8.57 -3.55
CA SER A 150 0.32 -10.02 -3.81
C SER A 150 -0.46 -10.44 -5.06
N GLY A 151 -1.03 -9.48 -5.80
CA GLY A 151 -1.68 -9.72 -7.08
C GLY A 151 -3.21 -9.80 -7.05
N SER A 152 -3.88 -9.43 -5.95
CA SER A 152 -5.34 -9.34 -5.91
C SER A 152 -5.87 -8.29 -6.89
N THR A 153 -7.13 -8.41 -7.27
CA THR A 153 -7.87 -7.35 -7.97
C THR A 153 -8.26 -6.25 -6.99
N ILE A 154 -8.67 -5.09 -7.51
CA ILE A 154 -9.20 -3.96 -6.72
C ILE A 154 -10.42 -4.38 -5.89
N VAL A 155 -11.29 -5.20 -6.46
CA VAL A 155 -12.50 -5.73 -5.80
C VAL A 155 -12.13 -6.66 -4.65
N GLU A 156 -11.16 -7.56 -4.87
CA GLU A 156 -10.69 -8.49 -3.85
C GLU A 156 -9.99 -7.77 -2.70
N GLU A 157 -9.08 -6.84 -3.01
CA GLU A 157 -8.44 -6.01 -1.97
C GLU A 157 -9.48 -5.32 -1.10
N LEU A 158 -10.50 -4.70 -1.72
CA LEU A 158 -11.56 -4.02 -1.00
C LEU A 158 -12.38 -4.98 -0.13
N ALA A 159 -12.82 -6.11 -0.67
CA ALA A 159 -13.63 -7.08 0.06
C ALA A 159 -12.86 -7.69 1.24
N PHE A 160 -11.58 -8.07 1.05
CA PHE A 160 -10.75 -8.63 2.11
C PHE A 160 -10.48 -7.62 3.23
N VAL A 161 -10.23 -6.36 2.88
CA VAL A 161 -10.04 -5.28 3.85
C VAL A 161 -11.32 -5.03 4.66
N LEU A 162 -12.48 -5.04 4.02
CA LEU A 162 -13.77 -4.86 4.71
C LEU A 162 -14.07 -6.05 5.63
N SER A 163 -13.84 -7.28 5.18
CA SER A 163 -14.05 -8.49 6.01
C SER A 163 -13.08 -8.55 7.19
N ALA A 164 -11.80 -8.21 7.00
CA ALA A 164 -10.85 -8.09 8.10
C ALA A 164 -11.27 -6.99 9.09
N GLY A 165 -11.70 -5.84 8.57
CA GLY A 165 -12.23 -4.75 9.40
C GLY A 165 -13.47 -5.16 10.20
N HIS A 166 -14.38 -5.93 9.61
CA HIS A 166 -15.56 -6.48 10.26
C HIS A 166 -15.18 -7.50 11.35
N ASP A 167 -14.25 -8.41 11.06
CA ASP A 167 -13.74 -9.38 12.06
C ASP A 167 -13.09 -8.65 13.27
N TYR A 168 -12.38 -7.51 13.04
CA TYR A 168 -11.94 -6.65 14.14
C TYR A 168 -13.11 -6.10 14.96
N LEU A 169 -14.17 -5.60 14.32
CA LEU A 169 -15.33 -5.08 15.06
C LEU A 169 -15.95 -6.15 15.95
N VAL A 170 -16.21 -7.34 15.41
CA VAL A 170 -16.81 -8.45 16.16
C VAL A 170 -15.95 -8.80 17.38
N ARG A 171 -14.65 -9.06 17.18
CA ARG A 171 -13.76 -9.46 18.27
C ARG A 171 -13.56 -8.38 19.33
N LEU A 172 -13.53 -7.11 18.93
CA LEU A 172 -13.38 -6.01 19.87
C LEU A 172 -14.67 -5.77 20.67
N MET A 173 -15.84 -6.01 20.08
CA MET A 173 -17.11 -5.97 20.80
C MET A 173 -17.24 -7.16 21.76
N ASP A 174 -16.80 -8.35 21.36
CA ASP A 174 -16.72 -9.52 22.26
C ASP A 174 -15.77 -9.27 23.45
N ALA A 175 -14.74 -8.45 23.25
CA ALA A 175 -13.86 -7.96 24.31
C ALA A 175 -14.48 -6.83 25.16
N GLY A 176 -15.76 -6.50 24.97
CA GLY A 176 -16.54 -5.56 25.77
C GLY A 176 -16.44 -4.09 25.37
N LEU A 177 -16.00 -3.78 24.13
CA LEU A 177 -16.06 -2.43 23.58
C LEU A 177 -17.39 -2.16 22.88
N THR A 178 -17.82 -0.89 22.86
CA THR A 178 -18.94 -0.48 22.03
C THR A 178 -18.52 -0.39 20.56
N ILE A 179 -19.49 -0.40 19.65
CA ILE A 179 -19.23 -0.22 18.22
C ILE A 179 -18.50 1.10 17.92
N GLU A 180 -18.85 2.18 18.63
CA GLU A 180 -18.19 3.47 18.48
C GLU A 180 -16.73 3.43 18.93
N GLU A 181 -16.45 2.78 20.06
CA GLU A 181 -15.10 2.63 20.59
C GLU A 181 -14.22 1.83 19.62
N ALA A 182 -14.74 0.71 19.09
CA ALA A 182 -14.03 -0.13 18.14
C ALA A 182 -13.83 0.57 16.79
N ALA A 183 -14.90 0.99 16.13
CA ALA A 183 -14.83 1.51 14.75
C ALA A 183 -13.98 2.78 14.62
N ARG A 184 -14.01 3.67 15.62
CA ARG A 184 -13.23 4.91 15.61
C ARG A 184 -11.73 4.71 15.81
N LYS A 185 -11.30 3.54 16.24
CA LYS A 185 -9.88 3.20 16.46
C LYS A 185 -9.27 2.38 15.33
N LEU A 186 -10.04 2.09 14.30
CA LEU A 186 -9.55 1.45 13.08
C LEU A 186 -9.07 2.49 12.06
N ARG A 187 -7.99 2.17 11.34
CA ARG A 187 -7.49 2.79 10.13
C ARG A 187 -7.33 1.70 9.08
N PHE A 188 -7.48 2.04 7.82
CA PHE A 188 -7.35 1.12 6.70
C PHE A 188 -6.23 1.59 5.78
N SER A 189 -5.35 0.69 5.41
CA SER A 189 -4.30 0.95 4.45
C SER A 189 -4.58 0.21 3.15
N PHE A 190 -4.43 0.87 2.01
CA PHE A 190 -4.66 0.31 0.67
C PHE A 190 -3.46 0.56 -0.23
N SER A 191 -3.22 -0.35 -1.17
CA SER A 191 -2.35 -0.08 -2.30
C SER A 191 -3.08 0.79 -3.34
N VAL A 192 -2.34 1.55 -4.11
CA VAL A 192 -2.88 2.32 -5.24
C VAL A 192 -2.21 1.85 -6.51
N SER A 193 -2.98 1.20 -7.37
CA SER A 193 -2.48 0.68 -8.64
C SER A 193 -2.54 1.72 -9.77
N SER A 194 -2.00 1.36 -10.92
CA SER A 194 -2.01 2.22 -12.11
C SER A 194 -3.39 2.40 -12.78
N ASN A 195 -4.44 1.71 -12.29
CA ASN A 195 -5.77 1.82 -12.87
C ASN A 195 -6.54 3.02 -12.32
N TYR A 196 -6.21 4.19 -12.82
CA TYR A 196 -6.54 5.51 -12.30
C TYR A 196 -8.00 5.69 -11.85
N PHE A 197 -8.96 5.47 -12.73
CA PHE A 197 -10.37 5.71 -12.43
C PHE A 197 -10.96 4.66 -11.50
N MET A 198 -10.50 3.41 -11.61
CA MET A 198 -10.93 2.35 -10.71
C MET A 198 -10.42 2.58 -9.28
N GLU A 199 -9.23 3.15 -9.12
CA GLU A 199 -8.70 3.49 -7.79
C GLU A 199 -9.51 4.61 -7.13
N ILE A 200 -9.88 5.65 -7.87
CA ILE A 200 -10.81 6.68 -7.36
C ILE A 200 -12.12 6.04 -6.90
N ALA A 201 -12.70 5.18 -7.74
CA ALA A 201 -13.96 4.50 -7.45
C ALA A 201 -13.83 3.53 -6.26
N LYS A 202 -12.68 2.81 -6.12
CA LYS A 202 -12.39 1.95 -4.96
C LYS A 202 -12.50 2.71 -3.65
N PHE A 203 -11.87 3.86 -3.54
CA PHE A 203 -11.90 4.65 -2.30
C PHE A 203 -13.28 5.21 -1.98
N ARG A 204 -14.08 5.55 -3.00
CA ARG A 204 -15.49 5.94 -2.82
C ARG A 204 -16.34 4.76 -2.35
N ALA A 205 -16.22 3.60 -3.00
CA ALA A 205 -16.89 2.36 -2.63
C ALA A 205 -16.49 1.90 -1.22
N ALA A 206 -15.21 1.96 -0.85
CA ALA A 206 -14.71 1.59 0.47
C ALA A 206 -15.41 2.35 1.60
N ARG A 207 -15.50 3.69 1.47
CA ARG A 207 -16.19 4.52 2.49
C ARG A 207 -17.68 4.23 2.58
N MET A 208 -18.32 3.98 1.45
CA MET A 208 -19.75 3.65 1.40
C MET A 208 -20.05 2.31 2.05
N LEU A 209 -19.33 1.27 1.67
CA LEU A 209 -19.51 -0.08 2.20
C LEU A 209 -19.17 -0.17 3.68
N TRP A 210 -18.04 0.44 4.11
CA TRP A 210 -17.68 0.51 5.52
C TRP A 210 -18.75 1.20 6.37
N ALA A 211 -19.27 2.32 5.86
CA ALA A 211 -20.34 3.02 6.56
C ALA A 211 -21.61 2.15 6.72
N ASN A 212 -21.93 1.33 5.72
CA ASN A 212 -23.05 0.41 5.79
C ASN A 212 -22.80 -0.73 6.80
N ILE A 213 -21.61 -1.31 6.83
CA ILE A 213 -21.21 -2.32 7.81
C ILE A 213 -21.39 -1.77 9.24
N VAL A 214 -20.80 -0.61 9.53
CA VAL A 214 -20.87 -0.02 10.87
C VAL A 214 -22.31 0.38 11.23
N LYS A 215 -23.09 0.90 10.28
CA LYS A 215 -24.52 1.23 10.49
C LYS A 215 -25.36 0.02 10.85
N GLY A 216 -25.02 -1.17 10.39
CA GLY A 216 -25.68 -2.42 10.76
C GLY A 216 -25.67 -2.69 12.27
N TYR A 217 -24.73 -2.10 13.01
CA TYR A 217 -24.62 -2.18 14.47
C TYR A 217 -25.32 -1.03 15.21
N ASN A 218 -26.06 -0.18 14.52
CA ASN A 218 -26.82 0.95 15.08
C ASN A 218 -26.00 1.89 16.00
N PRO A 219 -24.87 2.46 15.54
CA PRO A 219 -24.08 3.36 16.35
C PRO A 219 -24.87 4.63 16.71
N GLU A 220 -24.72 5.14 17.92
CA GLU A 220 -25.34 6.40 18.36
C GLU A 220 -24.84 7.62 17.55
N LYS A 221 -23.57 7.58 17.15
CA LYS A 221 -22.91 8.70 16.46
C LYS A 221 -22.45 8.32 15.05
N ASN A 222 -22.95 9.03 14.06
CA ASN A 222 -22.56 8.85 12.64
C ASN A 222 -21.04 8.98 12.37
N CYS A 223 -20.28 9.60 13.28
CA CYS A 223 -18.83 9.69 13.13
C CYS A 223 -18.12 8.34 13.24
N ALA A 224 -18.74 7.32 13.86
CA ALA A 224 -18.22 5.97 13.92
C ALA A 224 -18.19 5.30 12.53
N CYS A 225 -19.10 5.68 11.63
CA CYS A 225 -19.17 5.14 10.27
C CYS A 225 -18.09 5.67 9.33
N LYS A 226 -17.25 6.62 9.77
CA LYS A 226 -16.22 7.23 8.92
C LYS A 226 -15.01 6.32 8.80
N MET A 227 -14.64 5.96 7.58
CA MET A 227 -13.42 5.22 7.27
C MET A 227 -12.23 6.16 7.17
N GLN A 228 -11.17 5.91 7.91
CA GLN A 228 -9.89 6.62 7.74
C GLN A 228 -8.98 5.79 6.86
N ILE A 229 -8.61 6.32 5.69
CA ILE A 229 -7.84 5.62 4.68
C ILE A 229 -6.43 6.21 4.61
N HIS A 230 -5.42 5.37 4.75
CA HIS A 230 -4.05 5.58 4.33
C HIS A 230 -3.84 4.87 3.00
N ALA A 231 -3.11 5.48 2.08
CA ALA A 231 -2.79 4.87 0.80
C ALA A 231 -1.28 4.88 0.56
N GLU A 232 -0.79 3.81 -0.06
CA GLU A 232 0.57 3.68 -0.54
C GLU A 232 0.53 3.36 -2.03
N THR A 233 1.38 3.99 -2.84
CA THR A 233 1.50 3.62 -4.26
C THR A 233 1.97 2.18 -4.39
N SER A 234 1.42 1.45 -5.36
CA SER A 234 1.62 0.01 -5.50
C SER A 234 3.06 -0.35 -5.86
N LYS A 235 3.61 -1.34 -5.17
CA LYS A 235 4.90 -1.93 -5.51
C LYS A 235 4.78 -2.99 -6.62
N TRP A 236 3.56 -3.49 -6.87
CA TRP A 236 3.32 -4.56 -7.84
C TRP A 236 3.64 -4.15 -9.28
N ASN A 237 3.37 -2.92 -9.66
CA ASN A 237 3.59 -2.39 -11.01
C ASN A 237 4.92 -1.65 -11.18
N GLN A 238 5.78 -1.62 -10.17
CA GLN A 238 7.13 -1.08 -10.31
C GLN A 238 8.05 -2.02 -11.11
N THR A 239 9.03 -1.43 -11.80
CA THR A 239 10.03 -2.15 -12.60
C THR A 239 11.44 -1.84 -12.09
N VAL A 240 12.38 -2.78 -12.28
CA VAL A 240 13.80 -2.55 -12.00
C VAL A 240 14.56 -2.07 -13.24
N TYR A 241 14.07 -2.41 -14.43
CA TYR A 241 14.51 -1.80 -15.67
C TYR A 241 13.70 -0.55 -15.94
N ASP A 242 14.34 0.47 -16.51
CA ASP A 242 13.79 1.80 -16.75
C ASP A 242 13.14 2.39 -15.48
N PRO A 243 13.88 2.43 -14.35
CA PRO A 243 13.31 2.72 -13.03
C PRO A 243 12.73 4.12 -12.91
N TYR A 244 13.18 5.08 -13.73
CA TYR A 244 12.64 6.43 -13.72
C TYR A 244 11.18 6.50 -14.18
N VAL A 245 10.70 5.50 -14.93
CA VAL A 245 9.27 5.38 -15.27
C VAL A 245 8.42 5.13 -14.02
N ASN A 246 8.99 4.56 -12.95
CA ASN A 246 8.30 4.41 -11.68
C ASN A 246 7.88 5.75 -11.05
N MET A 247 8.61 6.85 -11.32
CA MET A 247 8.21 8.19 -10.90
C MET A 247 6.89 8.62 -11.55
N LEU A 248 6.74 8.33 -12.86
CA LEU A 248 5.52 8.62 -13.60
C LEU A 248 4.34 7.79 -13.09
N ARG A 249 4.58 6.48 -12.83
CA ARG A 249 3.57 5.61 -12.22
C ARG A 249 3.14 6.13 -10.86
N GLY A 250 4.08 6.39 -9.96
CA GLY A 250 3.81 6.93 -8.64
C GLY A 250 3.06 8.26 -8.68
N THR A 251 3.31 9.11 -9.68
CA THR A 251 2.58 10.37 -9.87
C THR A 251 1.10 10.12 -10.18
N THR A 252 0.78 9.27 -11.16
CA THR A 252 -0.61 9.00 -11.54
C THR A 252 -1.38 8.23 -10.45
N GLU A 253 -0.70 7.34 -9.72
CA GLU A 253 -1.24 6.64 -8.56
C GLU A 253 -1.53 7.62 -7.41
N ALA A 254 -0.60 8.51 -7.09
CA ALA A 254 -0.80 9.56 -6.10
C ALA A 254 -1.96 10.49 -6.45
N MET A 255 -2.11 10.84 -7.75
CA MET A 255 -3.25 11.62 -8.23
C MET A 255 -4.57 10.91 -7.95
N SER A 256 -4.69 9.63 -8.28
CA SER A 256 -5.93 8.88 -8.05
C SER A 256 -6.27 8.74 -6.56
N ALA A 257 -5.27 8.55 -5.70
CA ALA A 257 -5.45 8.53 -4.26
C ALA A 257 -5.91 9.88 -3.70
N ALA A 258 -5.27 10.96 -4.12
CA ALA A 258 -5.62 12.32 -3.71
C ALA A 258 -7.06 12.67 -4.12
N LEU A 259 -7.44 12.46 -5.38
CA LEU A 259 -8.80 12.67 -5.88
C LEU A 259 -9.81 11.71 -5.23
N GLY A 260 -9.38 10.48 -4.92
CA GLY A 260 -10.16 9.51 -4.16
C GLY A 260 -10.39 9.90 -2.68
N GLY A 261 -9.77 10.98 -2.20
CA GLY A 261 -10.03 11.56 -0.88
C GLY A 261 -9.44 10.75 0.28
N VAL A 262 -8.25 10.20 0.14
CA VAL A 262 -7.53 9.52 1.22
C VAL A 262 -7.15 10.49 2.34
N TYR A 263 -6.90 9.97 3.54
CA TYR A 263 -6.51 10.79 4.69
C TYR A 263 -5.00 11.07 4.71
N SER A 264 -4.20 10.10 4.36
CA SER A 264 -2.75 10.20 4.21
C SER A 264 -2.28 9.36 3.03
N LEU A 265 -1.20 9.77 2.41
CA LEU A 265 -0.63 9.15 1.22
C LEU A 265 0.87 9.01 1.38
N GLU A 266 1.42 7.89 0.91
CA GLU A 266 2.85 7.66 0.78
C GLU A 266 3.16 7.22 -0.65
N VAL A 267 4.06 7.94 -1.31
CA VAL A 267 4.57 7.59 -2.64
C VAL A 267 5.83 6.76 -2.48
N THR A 268 5.82 5.56 -3.05
CA THR A 268 6.99 4.67 -3.04
C THR A 268 8.10 5.25 -3.90
N PRO A 269 9.33 5.40 -3.40
CA PRO A 269 10.48 5.83 -4.18
C PRO A 269 10.73 4.92 -5.39
N PHE A 270 11.21 5.48 -6.50
CA PHE A 270 11.34 4.78 -7.77
C PHE A 270 12.38 3.63 -7.75
N ASP A 271 13.34 3.68 -6.84
CA ASP A 271 14.42 2.71 -6.65
C ASP A 271 14.09 1.64 -5.58
N ALA A 272 12.99 1.78 -4.86
CA ALA A 272 12.62 0.89 -3.76
C ALA A 272 12.42 -0.60 -4.16
N SER A 273 12.38 -0.89 -5.46
CA SER A 273 12.18 -2.25 -5.99
C SER A 273 13.48 -3.07 -6.06
N PHE A 274 14.64 -2.43 -5.98
CA PHE A 274 15.94 -3.11 -6.20
C PHE A 274 17.05 -2.64 -5.24
N GLU A 275 16.89 -1.51 -4.57
CA GLU A 275 17.86 -1.02 -3.59
C GLU A 275 17.17 -0.30 -2.42
N ASN A 276 17.94 0.01 -1.39
CA ASN A 276 17.47 0.91 -0.35
C ASN A 276 17.27 2.31 -0.95
N PRO A 277 16.08 2.91 -0.80
CA PRO A 277 15.79 4.20 -1.39
C PRO A 277 16.81 5.27 -1.03
N THR A 278 17.33 5.93 -2.07
CA THR A 278 18.29 7.02 -1.94
C THR A 278 17.59 8.28 -1.41
N GLU A 279 18.37 9.23 -0.91
CA GLU A 279 17.82 10.53 -0.50
C GLU A 279 17.17 11.26 -1.68
N PHE A 280 17.73 11.12 -2.88
CA PHE A 280 17.18 11.69 -4.09
C PHE A 280 15.82 11.10 -4.44
N SER A 281 15.69 9.78 -4.46
CA SER A 281 14.43 9.11 -4.79
C SER A 281 13.33 9.38 -3.75
N LYS A 282 13.68 9.38 -2.45
CA LYS A 282 12.79 9.77 -1.35
C LYS A 282 12.29 11.22 -1.52
N ARG A 283 13.20 12.14 -1.94
CA ARG A 283 12.84 13.53 -2.22
C ARG A 283 11.86 13.64 -3.38
N ILE A 284 12.10 12.92 -4.47
CA ILE A 284 11.19 12.94 -5.63
C ILE A 284 9.82 12.39 -5.24
N ALA A 285 9.75 11.27 -4.55
CA ALA A 285 8.50 10.67 -4.09
C ALA A 285 7.66 11.65 -3.24
N ARG A 286 8.27 12.30 -2.28
CA ARG A 286 7.63 13.35 -1.46
C ARG A 286 7.18 14.55 -2.31
N ASN A 287 8.01 14.99 -3.24
CA ASN A 287 7.71 16.15 -4.08
C ASN A 287 6.52 15.90 -5.02
N VAL A 288 6.23 14.65 -5.41
CA VAL A 288 5.00 14.31 -6.12
C VAL A 288 3.78 14.78 -5.31
N GLU A 289 3.71 14.44 -4.04
CA GLU A 289 2.56 14.82 -3.20
C GLU A 289 2.50 16.34 -2.97
N LEU A 290 3.64 16.97 -2.73
CA LEU A 290 3.71 18.43 -2.54
C LEU A 290 3.30 19.19 -3.80
N LEU A 291 3.71 18.73 -4.98
CA LEU A 291 3.32 19.29 -6.27
C LEU A 291 1.79 19.18 -6.45
N LEU A 292 1.23 17.99 -6.22
CA LEU A 292 -0.22 17.78 -6.33
C LEU A 292 -1.02 18.68 -5.37
N LYS A 293 -0.47 18.94 -4.19
CA LYS A 293 -1.11 19.75 -3.15
C LYS A 293 -0.96 21.26 -3.39
N HIS A 294 0.25 21.73 -3.72
CA HIS A 294 0.57 23.16 -3.72
C HIS A 294 0.57 23.80 -5.12
N GLU A 295 0.86 23.04 -6.18
CA GLU A 295 0.83 23.56 -7.55
C GLU A 295 -0.43 23.14 -8.31
N SER A 296 -0.84 21.87 -8.17
CA SER A 296 -2.04 21.35 -8.85
C SER A 296 -3.34 21.57 -8.06
N HIS A 297 -3.25 21.98 -6.81
CA HIS A 297 -4.39 22.34 -5.93
C HIS A 297 -5.45 21.24 -5.77
N PHE A 298 -5.06 19.96 -5.78
CA PHE A 298 -5.98 18.83 -5.61
C PHE A 298 -6.61 18.79 -4.21
N ASP A 299 -6.06 19.52 -3.26
CA ASP A 299 -6.54 19.62 -1.88
C ASP A 299 -7.75 20.58 -1.73
N GLN A 300 -8.08 21.37 -2.74
CA GLN A 300 -9.11 22.43 -2.63
C GLN A 300 -10.53 21.90 -2.83
N VAL A 301 -10.71 20.83 -3.61
CA VAL A 301 -12.03 20.30 -3.98
C VAL A 301 -12.26 18.93 -3.38
N VAL A 302 -13.36 18.77 -2.65
CA VAL A 302 -13.77 17.48 -2.08
C VAL A 302 -14.54 16.68 -3.10
N ASP A 303 -14.15 15.42 -3.31
CA ASP A 303 -14.78 14.48 -4.26
C ASP A 303 -15.01 15.08 -5.66
N PRO A 304 -13.94 15.57 -6.33
CA PRO A 304 -14.07 16.22 -7.63
C PRO A 304 -14.59 15.28 -8.73
N ALA A 305 -14.53 13.97 -8.51
CA ALA A 305 -15.07 12.95 -9.40
C ALA A 305 -16.59 12.71 -9.20
N GLY A 306 -17.18 13.28 -8.15
CA GLY A 306 -18.60 13.17 -7.85
C GLY A 306 -19.48 13.73 -8.96
N GLY A 307 -20.50 12.96 -9.36
CA GLY A 307 -21.40 13.30 -10.48
C GLY A 307 -20.90 12.91 -11.87
N SER A 308 -19.65 12.44 -11.99
CA SER A 308 -19.19 11.82 -13.25
C SER A 308 -19.91 10.50 -13.46
N TYR A 309 -20.69 10.36 -14.54
CA TYR A 309 -21.42 9.12 -14.84
C TYR A 309 -20.51 7.89 -14.83
N TYR A 310 -19.31 8.01 -15.38
CA TYR A 310 -18.35 6.92 -15.43
C TYR A 310 -17.88 6.51 -14.03
N ILE A 311 -17.49 7.47 -13.21
CA ILE A 311 -17.00 7.20 -11.83
C ILE A 311 -18.13 6.71 -10.93
N GLU A 312 -19.35 7.24 -11.08
CA GLU A 312 -20.49 6.77 -10.29
C GLU A 312 -20.83 5.30 -10.63
N ASN A 313 -20.86 4.95 -11.93
CA ASN A 313 -21.08 3.57 -12.37
C ASN A 313 -19.96 2.63 -11.90
N LEU A 314 -18.69 3.02 -12.02
CA LEU A 314 -17.57 2.24 -11.50
C LEU A 314 -17.67 2.05 -9.99
N THR A 315 -18.00 3.11 -9.24
CA THR A 315 -18.16 3.05 -7.78
C THR A 315 -19.23 2.04 -7.39
N GLN A 316 -20.38 2.07 -8.05
CA GLN A 316 -21.48 1.14 -7.80
C GLN A 316 -21.11 -0.30 -8.17
N SER A 317 -20.48 -0.51 -9.33
CA SER A 317 -20.06 -1.84 -9.78
C SER A 317 -19.01 -2.45 -8.86
N ILE A 318 -17.98 -1.68 -8.48
CA ILE A 318 -16.97 -2.14 -7.54
C ILE A 318 -17.59 -2.44 -6.17
N ALA A 319 -18.49 -1.58 -5.71
CA ALA A 319 -19.19 -1.78 -4.44
C ALA A 319 -20.05 -3.06 -4.46
N ALA A 320 -20.80 -3.31 -5.52
CA ALA A 320 -21.65 -4.49 -5.65
C ALA A 320 -20.83 -5.78 -5.65
N GLU A 321 -19.76 -5.84 -6.45
CA GLU A 321 -18.90 -7.04 -6.52
C GLU A 321 -18.09 -7.25 -5.23
N ALA A 322 -17.58 -6.18 -4.62
CA ALA A 322 -16.90 -6.28 -3.34
C ALA A 322 -17.85 -6.70 -2.21
N TRP A 323 -19.09 -6.21 -2.22
CA TRP A 323 -20.11 -6.62 -1.25
C TRP A 323 -20.49 -8.08 -1.38
N LYS A 324 -20.66 -8.55 -2.62
CA LYS A 324 -20.91 -9.98 -2.90
C LYS A 324 -19.80 -10.86 -2.35
N LEU A 325 -18.55 -10.51 -2.60
CA LEU A 325 -17.39 -11.25 -2.08
C LEU A 325 -17.28 -11.14 -0.55
N PHE A 326 -17.60 -9.98 0.03
CA PHE A 326 -17.68 -9.79 1.47
C PHE A 326 -18.69 -10.77 2.09
N LEU A 327 -19.89 -10.87 1.54
CA LEU A 327 -20.92 -11.81 2.02
C LEU A 327 -20.48 -13.27 1.89
N GLU A 328 -19.82 -13.64 0.78
CA GLU A 328 -19.25 -14.99 0.60
C GLU A 328 -18.21 -15.33 1.69
N ILE A 329 -17.43 -14.36 2.14
CA ILE A 329 -16.45 -14.53 3.22
C ILE A 329 -17.18 -14.66 4.57
N GLU A 330 -18.22 -13.87 4.81
CA GLU A 330 -19.03 -13.93 6.03
C GLU A 330 -19.76 -15.30 6.16
N GLU A 331 -20.28 -15.84 5.05
CA GLU A 331 -20.87 -17.19 4.99
C GLU A 331 -19.87 -18.31 5.34
N LYS A 332 -18.57 -18.07 5.15
CA LYS A 332 -17.47 -18.98 5.53
C LYS A 332 -17.04 -18.84 7.00
N GLY A 333 -17.73 -18.02 7.77
CA GLY A 333 -17.40 -17.74 9.18
C GLY A 333 -16.54 -16.50 9.38
N GLY A 334 -16.51 -15.57 8.42
CA GLY A 334 -15.76 -14.34 8.48
C GLY A 334 -14.32 -14.48 7.98
N TYR A 335 -13.58 -13.37 8.07
CA TYR A 335 -12.23 -13.26 7.50
C TYR A 335 -11.26 -14.33 8.02
N THR A 336 -11.21 -14.54 9.33
CA THR A 336 -10.27 -15.47 9.96
C THR A 336 -10.50 -16.93 9.52
N GLU A 337 -11.73 -17.38 9.47
CA GLU A 337 -12.04 -18.76 9.11
C GLU A 337 -11.87 -18.98 7.60
N ALA A 338 -12.26 -18.01 6.75
CA ALA A 338 -12.00 -18.04 5.32
C ALA A 338 -10.50 -18.07 5.02
N TYR A 339 -9.70 -17.35 5.81
CA TYR A 339 -8.25 -17.37 5.69
C TYR A 339 -7.67 -18.74 6.07
N LYS A 340 -8.02 -19.29 7.23
CA LYS A 340 -7.55 -20.62 7.68
C LYS A 340 -7.90 -21.71 6.68
N ALA A 341 -9.08 -21.61 6.07
CA ALA A 341 -9.54 -22.53 5.02
C ALA A 341 -8.77 -22.35 3.67
N GLY A 342 -7.86 -21.37 3.56
CA GLY A 342 -7.10 -21.10 2.34
C GLY A 342 -7.84 -20.30 1.27
N PHE A 343 -9.11 -19.97 1.48
CA PHE A 343 -9.96 -19.31 0.48
C PHE A 343 -9.38 -18.00 -0.06
N ILE A 344 -8.85 -17.15 0.84
CA ILE A 344 -8.28 -15.86 0.48
C ILE A 344 -6.99 -16.04 -0.33
N ALA A 345 -6.09 -16.92 0.12
CA ALA A 345 -4.82 -17.19 -0.56
C ALA A 345 -5.02 -17.82 -1.95
N GLU A 346 -5.92 -18.78 -2.09
CA GLU A 346 -6.25 -19.42 -3.36
C GLU A 346 -6.84 -18.41 -4.35
N ARG A 347 -7.71 -17.54 -3.90
CA ARG A 347 -8.34 -16.51 -4.73
C ARG A 347 -7.31 -15.50 -5.25
N ILE A 348 -6.42 -15.01 -4.37
CA ILE A 348 -5.33 -14.11 -4.76
C ILE A 348 -4.38 -14.82 -5.73
N LYS A 349 -4.05 -16.10 -5.50
CA LYS A 349 -3.21 -16.88 -6.41
C LYS A 349 -3.82 -17.01 -7.80
N ALA A 350 -5.12 -17.22 -7.89
CA ALA A 350 -5.84 -17.28 -9.17
C ALA A 350 -5.82 -15.91 -9.90
N SER A 351 -6.06 -14.82 -9.20
CA SER A 351 -6.00 -13.47 -9.75
C SER A 351 -4.59 -13.06 -10.17
N ALA A 352 -3.57 -13.42 -9.38
CA ALA A 352 -2.18 -13.22 -9.72
C ALA A 352 -1.80 -13.97 -11.00
N ALA A 353 -2.18 -15.26 -11.13
CA ALA A 353 -1.93 -16.05 -12.34
C ALA A 353 -2.61 -15.45 -13.58
N ALA A 354 -3.82 -14.92 -13.42
CA ALA A 354 -4.53 -14.22 -14.52
C ALA A 354 -3.80 -12.93 -14.94
N LYS A 355 -3.32 -12.14 -13.99
CA LYS A 355 -2.49 -10.94 -14.26
C LYS A 355 -1.18 -11.32 -14.94
N ASP A 356 -0.47 -12.33 -14.44
CA ASP A 356 0.79 -12.82 -15.04
C ASP A 356 0.57 -13.26 -16.49
N LYS A 357 -0.52 -13.98 -16.77
CA LYS A 357 -0.90 -14.36 -18.14
C LYS A 357 -1.18 -13.14 -19.02
N ASN A 358 -1.86 -12.12 -18.49
CA ASN A 358 -2.14 -10.90 -19.24
C ASN A 358 -0.85 -10.13 -19.57
N ILE A 359 0.12 -10.10 -18.66
CA ILE A 359 1.43 -9.50 -18.89
C ILE A 359 2.23 -10.32 -19.91
N ALA A 360 2.29 -11.66 -19.75
CA ALA A 360 2.99 -12.54 -20.66
C ALA A 360 2.46 -12.47 -22.10
N THR A 361 1.14 -12.29 -22.26
CA THR A 361 0.48 -12.15 -23.57
C THR A 361 0.34 -10.71 -24.07
N ARG A 362 0.90 -9.74 -23.36
CA ARG A 362 0.83 -8.29 -23.64
C ARG A 362 -0.61 -7.72 -23.67
N ARG A 363 -1.58 -8.39 -23.06
CA ARG A 363 -2.92 -7.86 -22.83
C ARG A 363 -2.92 -6.77 -21.76
N GLN A 364 -2.00 -6.89 -20.80
CA GLN A 364 -1.67 -5.83 -19.83
C GLN A 364 -0.23 -5.38 -20.10
N ILE A 365 -0.06 -4.09 -20.29
CA ILE A 365 1.24 -3.48 -20.58
C ILE A 365 1.87 -2.99 -19.28
N LEU A 366 3.12 -3.37 -19.07
CA LEU A 366 4.04 -2.73 -18.13
C LEU A 366 5.15 -2.07 -18.97
N LEU A 367 5.07 -0.76 -19.10
CA LEU A 367 6.00 0.04 -19.90
C LEU A 367 7.44 -0.21 -19.46
N GLY A 368 8.35 -0.40 -20.39
CA GLY A 368 9.75 -0.70 -20.11
C GLY A 368 10.03 -2.18 -19.82
N ALA A 369 9.03 -2.98 -19.44
CA ALA A 369 9.19 -4.41 -19.16
C ALA A 369 8.74 -5.29 -20.33
N ASN A 370 7.44 -5.37 -20.62
CA ASN A 370 6.90 -6.22 -21.68
C ASN A 370 6.53 -5.45 -22.96
N GLN A 371 6.63 -4.12 -22.93
CA GLN A 371 6.39 -3.24 -24.07
C GLN A 371 7.24 -1.96 -23.94
N TYR A 372 7.72 -1.43 -25.06
CA TYR A 372 8.54 -0.22 -25.14
C TYR A 372 9.76 -0.25 -24.20
N PRO A 373 10.60 -1.31 -24.25
CA PRO A 373 11.79 -1.38 -23.40
C PRO A 373 12.82 -0.32 -23.83
N ASN A 374 13.64 0.10 -22.88
CA ASN A 374 14.84 0.85 -23.22
C ASN A 374 15.86 -0.08 -23.86
N PHE A 375 16.13 0.11 -25.16
CA PHE A 375 16.95 -0.81 -25.97
C PHE A 375 18.45 -0.82 -25.59
N THR A 376 18.92 0.24 -24.94
CA THR A 376 20.35 0.41 -24.62
C THR A 376 20.67 0.18 -23.16
N GLU A 377 19.65 -0.02 -22.32
CA GLU A 377 19.81 -0.22 -20.90
C GLU A 377 20.32 -1.63 -20.59
N VAL A 378 21.32 -1.69 -19.72
CA VAL A 378 21.89 -2.90 -19.16
C VAL A 378 21.75 -2.81 -17.63
N ALA A 379 21.43 -3.93 -16.99
CA ALA A 379 21.27 -3.96 -15.54
C ALA A 379 22.50 -3.48 -14.79
N GLY A 380 22.33 -2.50 -13.92
CA GLY A 380 23.35 -2.05 -12.97
C GLY A 380 23.71 -3.14 -11.95
N LYS A 381 24.76 -2.92 -11.17
CA LYS A 381 25.21 -3.90 -10.16
C LYS A 381 24.21 -4.09 -9.02
N GLU A 382 23.40 -3.08 -8.76
CA GLU A 382 22.34 -3.04 -7.74
C GLU A 382 21.18 -3.99 -8.05
N ILE A 383 20.96 -4.32 -9.33
CA ILE A 383 19.94 -5.28 -9.74
C ILE A 383 20.50 -6.70 -9.57
N THR A 384 20.03 -7.41 -8.57
CA THR A 384 20.47 -8.77 -8.24
C THR A 384 19.45 -9.81 -8.69
N ALA A 385 19.86 -11.08 -8.76
CA ALA A 385 18.93 -12.18 -9.04
C ALA A 385 17.78 -12.21 -8.00
N GLU A 386 18.07 -11.92 -6.74
CA GLU A 386 17.05 -11.89 -5.68
C GLU A 386 15.98 -10.80 -5.92
N SER A 387 16.37 -9.65 -6.47
CA SER A 387 15.43 -8.55 -6.75
C SER A 387 14.44 -8.85 -7.88
N VAL A 388 14.73 -9.81 -8.74
CA VAL A 388 13.89 -10.18 -9.90
C VAL A 388 13.25 -11.58 -9.77
N THR A 389 13.67 -12.40 -8.81
CA THR A 389 13.12 -13.76 -8.61
C THR A 389 11.93 -13.71 -7.65
N ARG A 390 10.79 -14.23 -8.11
CA ARG A 390 9.58 -14.31 -7.29
C ARG A 390 9.76 -15.35 -6.18
N LYS A 391 9.60 -14.93 -4.93
CA LYS A 391 9.55 -15.85 -3.78
C LYS A 391 8.26 -16.68 -3.84
N GLN A 392 8.37 -17.96 -3.56
CA GLN A 392 7.19 -18.83 -3.49
C GLN A 392 6.50 -18.69 -2.13
N ALA A 393 5.17 -18.67 -2.16
CA ALA A 393 4.37 -18.69 -0.95
C ALA A 393 4.28 -20.13 -0.41
N GLU A 394 4.44 -20.28 0.90
CA GLU A 394 4.20 -21.54 1.62
C GLU A 394 2.83 -21.48 2.30
N GLY A 395 2.00 -22.50 2.07
CA GLY A 395 0.65 -22.55 2.64
C GLY A 395 -0.21 -21.34 2.21
N ASN A 396 -0.83 -20.70 3.20
CA ASN A 396 -1.71 -19.56 3.00
C ASN A 396 -0.98 -18.21 3.04
N VAL A 397 0.34 -18.18 3.17
CA VAL A 397 1.14 -16.96 3.28
C VAL A 397 1.04 -16.14 1.99
N LEU A 398 0.77 -14.84 2.11
CA LEU A 398 0.77 -13.93 0.99
C LEU A 398 2.17 -13.35 0.77
N VAL A 399 2.68 -13.50 -0.44
CA VAL A 399 4.01 -13.00 -0.80
C VAL A 399 3.86 -11.91 -1.86
N PRO A 400 4.14 -10.63 -1.50
CA PRO A 400 4.20 -9.56 -2.48
C PRO A 400 5.21 -9.85 -3.58
N TYR A 401 4.86 -9.47 -4.82
CA TYR A 401 5.72 -9.60 -5.97
C TYR A 401 5.45 -8.47 -6.97
N ARG A 402 6.31 -8.32 -7.98
CA ARG A 402 6.13 -7.33 -9.05
C ARG A 402 5.73 -8.03 -10.35
N GLY A 403 4.77 -7.45 -11.06
CA GLY A 403 4.25 -8.02 -12.31
C GLY A 403 5.30 -8.12 -13.43
N ALA A 404 6.38 -7.34 -13.35
CA ALA A 404 7.47 -7.35 -14.32
C ALA A 404 8.51 -8.46 -14.11
N MET A 405 8.53 -9.13 -12.94
CA MET A 405 9.64 -9.99 -12.51
C MET A 405 10.04 -11.04 -13.53
N ALA A 406 9.09 -11.71 -14.21
CA ALA A 406 9.42 -12.75 -15.18
C ALA A 406 10.18 -12.21 -16.41
N PHE A 407 9.84 -11.01 -16.87
CA PHE A 407 10.58 -10.33 -17.95
C PHE A 407 11.94 -9.83 -17.48
N GLU A 408 12.00 -9.30 -16.27
CA GLU A 408 13.22 -8.78 -15.66
C GLU A 408 14.22 -9.89 -15.38
N GLU A 409 13.78 -11.04 -14.89
CA GLU A 409 14.63 -12.22 -14.67
C GLU A 409 15.23 -12.73 -16.00
N MET A 410 14.42 -12.83 -17.04
CA MET A 410 14.88 -13.20 -18.37
C MET A 410 15.90 -12.20 -18.91
N ARG A 411 15.64 -10.90 -18.80
CA ARG A 411 16.53 -9.84 -19.27
C ARG A 411 17.84 -9.81 -18.48
N LEU A 412 17.76 -9.92 -17.14
CA LEU A 412 18.94 -9.99 -16.28
C LEU A 412 19.83 -11.20 -16.62
N HIS A 413 19.22 -12.34 -16.93
CA HIS A 413 19.96 -13.53 -17.37
C HIS A 413 20.76 -13.23 -18.64
N VAL A 414 20.17 -12.56 -19.63
CA VAL A 414 20.86 -12.15 -20.86
C VAL A 414 21.99 -11.15 -20.55
N ASP A 415 21.72 -10.11 -19.77
CA ASP A 415 22.72 -9.09 -19.41
C ASP A 415 23.93 -9.67 -18.66
N ARG A 416 23.71 -10.71 -17.81
CA ARG A 416 24.76 -11.36 -17.01
C ARG A 416 25.45 -12.53 -17.73
N SER A 417 24.95 -12.97 -18.89
CA SER A 417 25.49 -14.14 -19.61
C SER A 417 26.87 -13.89 -20.21
N GLY A 418 27.32 -12.62 -20.30
CA GLY A 418 28.54 -12.24 -21.00
C GLY A 418 28.44 -12.38 -22.52
N LYS A 419 27.25 -12.70 -23.05
CA LYS A 419 26.97 -12.84 -24.48
C LYS A 419 26.03 -11.71 -24.89
N GLU A 420 26.26 -11.17 -26.09
CA GLU A 420 25.31 -10.22 -26.70
C GLU A 420 24.51 -10.92 -27.80
N PRO A 421 23.37 -11.55 -27.47
CA PRO A 421 22.54 -12.16 -28.49
C PRO A 421 21.97 -11.08 -29.41
N LYS A 422 22.01 -11.32 -30.72
CA LYS A 422 21.55 -10.39 -31.74
C LYS A 422 20.49 -11.05 -32.61
N ALA A 423 19.43 -10.30 -32.90
CA ALA A 423 18.42 -10.68 -33.88
C ALA A 423 18.53 -9.71 -35.09
N PHE A 424 18.66 -10.25 -36.28
CA PHE A 424 18.70 -9.46 -37.51
C PHE A 424 17.33 -9.49 -38.16
N MET A 425 16.76 -8.32 -38.45
CA MET A 425 15.46 -8.16 -39.13
C MET A 425 15.63 -8.16 -40.65
N LEU A 426 15.55 -9.34 -41.25
CA LEU A 426 15.54 -9.43 -42.71
C LEU A 426 14.17 -8.98 -43.25
N THR A 427 14.12 -7.78 -43.81
CA THR A 427 12.88 -7.23 -44.35
C THR A 427 12.68 -7.63 -45.80
N CYS A 428 11.57 -8.30 -46.10
CA CYS A 428 11.18 -8.76 -47.44
C CYS A 428 9.73 -8.37 -47.75
N GLY A 429 9.47 -8.07 -49.01
CA GLY A 429 8.11 -7.81 -49.51
C GLY A 429 7.70 -6.35 -49.42
N ASN A 430 6.41 -6.09 -49.19
CA ASN A 430 5.89 -4.72 -49.12
C ASN A 430 6.50 -3.95 -47.95
N LEU A 431 7.05 -2.79 -48.19
CA LEU A 431 7.79 -1.99 -47.23
C LEU A 431 6.97 -1.64 -45.97
N GLY A 432 5.71 -1.28 -46.12
CA GLY A 432 4.84 -0.95 -44.99
C GLY A 432 4.62 -2.13 -44.05
N MET A 433 4.34 -3.31 -44.61
CA MET A 433 4.18 -4.55 -43.85
C MET A 433 5.49 -5.05 -43.23
N ALA A 434 6.60 -4.92 -43.96
CA ALA A 434 7.92 -5.27 -43.47
C ALA A 434 8.30 -4.42 -42.24
N ARG A 435 8.10 -3.10 -42.31
CA ARG A 435 8.34 -2.17 -41.19
C ARG A 435 7.48 -2.48 -39.98
N ALA A 436 6.19 -2.72 -40.16
CA ALA A 436 5.28 -3.05 -39.05
C ALA A 436 5.70 -4.33 -38.31
N ARG A 437 6.10 -5.36 -39.06
CA ARG A 437 6.63 -6.63 -38.50
C ARG A 437 7.96 -6.44 -37.81
N SER A 438 8.87 -5.65 -38.40
CA SER A 438 10.15 -5.33 -37.80
C SER A 438 9.97 -4.60 -36.48
N GLN A 439 9.17 -3.54 -36.44
CA GLN A 439 8.88 -2.79 -35.20
C GLN A 439 8.32 -3.69 -34.08
N PHE A 440 7.38 -4.58 -34.45
CA PHE A 440 6.85 -5.52 -33.47
C PHE A 440 7.95 -6.46 -32.92
N SER A 441 8.74 -7.06 -33.82
CA SER A 441 9.78 -8.01 -33.48
C SER A 441 10.92 -7.36 -32.69
N CYS A 442 11.35 -6.16 -33.10
CA CYS A 442 12.35 -5.36 -32.39
C CYS A 442 11.94 -5.13 -30.93
N ASN A 443 10.71 -4.66 -30.75
CA ASN A 443 10.16 -4.40 -29.42
C ASN A 443 10.06 -5.70 -28.59
N PHE A 444 9.62 -6.79 -29.21
CA PHE A 444 9.49 -8.10 -28.55
C PHE A 444 10.83 -8.66 -28.08
N PHE A 445 11.84 -8.70 -28.95
CA PHE A 445 13.16 -9.22 -28.61
C PHE A 445 13.90 -8.33 -27.60
N ALA A 446 13.74 -7.01 -27.69
CA ALA A 446 14.35 -6.09 -26.76
C ALA A 446 13.81 -6.22 -25.31
N CYS A 447 12.55 -6.67 -25.12
CA CYS A 447 12.03 -6.99 -23.79
C CYS A 447 12.82 -8.12 -23.09
N ALA A 448 13.50 -8.97 -23.86
CA ALA A 448 14.40 -10.03 -23.36
C ALA A 448 15.88 -9.60 -23.30
N GLY A 449 16.22 -8.34 -23.61
CA GLY A 449 17.59 -7.86 -23.67
C GLY A 449 18.34 -8.30 -24.94
N ILE A 450 17.65 -8.83 -25.95
CA ILE A 450 18.25 -9.23 -27.23
C ILE A 450 18.41 -7.98 -28.10
N LYS A 451 19.65 -7.67 -28.50
CA LYS A 451 19.92 -6.58 -29.44
C LYS A 451 19.32 -6.86 -30.80
N VAL A 452 18.63 -5.88 -31.35
CA VAL A 452 18.02 -6.02 -32.67
C VAL A 452 18.77 -5.13 -33.66
N ILE A 453 19.12 -5.74 -34.78
CA ILE A 453 19.71 -5.05 -35.95
C ILE A 453 18.57 -4.93 -36.95
N ASP A 454 18.04 -3.75 -37.09
CA ASP A 454 17.00 -3.39 -38.07
C ASP A 454 17.62 -2.66 -39.27
N ASN A 455 17.11 -2.96 -40.45
CA ASN A 455 17.64 -2.43 -41.72
C ASN A 455 16.86 -1.24 -42.20
#